data_285b177776b163ded6bf4cf50b6e2134
#
_entry.id   285b177776b163ded6bf4cf50b6e2134
#
_cell.length_a   1.000
_cell.length_b   1.000
_cell.length_c   1.000
_cell.angle_alpha   90.00
_cell.angle_beta   90.00
_cell.angle_gamma   90.00
#
_symmetry.space_group_name_H-M   'P 1'
#
loop_
_entity.id
_entity.type
_entity.pdbx_description
1 polymer ?
#
loop_
_entity_poly.entity_id
_entity_poly.type
_entity_poly.pdbx_seq_one_letter_code
_entity_poly.pdbx_strand_id
1 'polypeptide(L)'
;MLQKYPEYEQEVKVPEKVWPLRIWYMYDQDVCTLIDVNERERKVKIKNYTDKIMFRAFGVMEEPDYNQYMEFLESRCFPKSRDKMKLILKDLGLPFYDPIMIIEKTEGRMAEDDFWIRIER
;
A
#
# COMPACT_ATOMS: atom_id res chain seq x y z
N MET A 1 -6.48 -7.43 16.88
CA MET A 1 -5.91 -6.13 17.22
C MET A 1 -6.81 -5.01 16.74
N LEU A 2 -6.92 -3.96 17.52
CA LEU A 2 -7.74 -2.79 17.18
C LEU A 2 -6.85 -1.56 17.07
N GLN A 3 -7.18 -0.70 16.10
CA GLN A 3 -6.53 0.59 15.95
C GLN A 3 -7.58 1.68 15.94
N LYS A 4 -7.22 2.83 16.46
CA LYS A 4 -8.10 4.00 16.47
C LYS A 4 -7.56 5.04 15.49
N TYR A 5 -8.46 5.61 14.71
CA TYR A 5 -8.17 6.70 13.79
C TYR A 5 -9.03 7.88 14.18
N PRO A 6 -8.48 9.12 14.18
CA PRO A 6 -9.21 10.29 14.68
C PRO A 6 -10.58 10.52 14.04
N GLU A 7 -10.73 10.19 12.77
CA GLU A 7 -11.98 10.39 12.04
C GLU A 7 -13.00 9.28 12.27
N TYR A 8 -12.62 8.22 12.99
CA TYR A 8 -13.54 7.16 13.39
C TYR A 8 -13.76 7.24 14.90
N GLU A 9 -15.00 7.44 15.29
CA GLU A 9 -15.38 7.42 16.72
C GLU A 9 -15.20 6.03 17.30
N GLN A 10 -15.25 5.04 16.45
CA GLN A 10 -15.16 3.64 16.84
C GLN A 10 -13.86 3.04 16.35
N GLU A 11 -13.45 1.98 17.01
CA GLU A 11 -12.24 1.26 16.67
C GLU A 11 -12.39 0.55 15.34
N VAL A 12 -11.32 0.62 14.53
CA VAL A 12 -11.23 -0.13 13.29
C VAL A 12 -10.79 -1.55 13.64
N LYS A 13 -11.62 -2.52 13.26
CA LYS A 13 -11.33 -3.92 13.57
C LYS A 13 -10.28 -4.47 12.62
N VAL A 14 -9.14 -4.89 13.19
CA VAL A 14 -7.98 -5.34 12.43
C VAL A 14 -7.83 -6.85 12.59
N PRO A 15 -7.78 -7.62 11.48
CA PRO A 15 -7.54 -9.06 11.56
C PRO A 15 -6.16 -9.36 12.13
N GLU A 16 -6.01 -10.54 12.72
CA GLU A 16 -4.72 -10.98 13.20
C GLU A 16 -3.72 -11.04 12.05
N LYS A 17 -2.52 -10.54 12.29
CA LYS A 17 -1.45 -10.55 11.30
C LYS A 17 -0.78 -11.92 11.30
N VAL A 18 -1.05 -12.73 10.27
CA VAL A 18 -0.47 -14.07 10.16
C VAL A 18 0.65 -14.14 9.12
N TRP A 19 0.71 -13.19 8.21
CA TRP A 19 1.77 -13.12 7.20
C TRP A 19 2.75 -12.00 7.52
N PRO A 20 4.01 -12.12 7.07
CA PRO A 20 5.08 -11.19 7.48
C PRO A 20 4.87 -9.74 7.06
N LEU A 21 4.15 -9.49 5.96
CA LEU A 21 4.01 -8.15 5.41
C LEU A 21 2.57 -7.70 5.45
N ARG A 22 2.37 -6.51 6.00
CA ARG A 22 1.04 -5.88 6.07
C ARG A 22 1.14 -4.48 5.54
N ILE A 23 0.22 -4.11 4.66
CA ILE A 23 0.22 -2.82 3.99
C ILE A 23 -1.11 -2.14 4.26
N TRP A 24 -1.03 -0.89 4.73
CA TRP A 24 -2.19 -0.07 5.03
C TRP A 24 -2.32 1.00 3.95
N TYR A 25 -3.37 0.92 3.14
CA TYR A 25 -3.66 1.95 2.15
C TYR A 25 -4.55 2.98 2.78
N MET A 26 -4.04 4.20 2.92
CA MET A 26 -4.67 5.28 3.67
C MET A 26 -5.10 6.41 2.76
N TYR A 27 -6.19 7.06 3.12
CA TYR A 27 -6.57 8.34 2.55
C TYR A 27 -6.61 9.32 3.71
N ASP A 28 -5.67 10.28 3.72
CA ASP A 28 -5.48 11.19 4.84
C ASP A 28 -5.31 10.37 6.12
N GLN A 29 -6.25 10.39 7.04
CA GLN A 29 -6.16 9.62 8.28
C GLN A 29 -7.06 8.38 8.28
N ASP A 30 -7.79 8.16 7.20
CA ASP A 30 -8.73 7.03 7.09
C ASP A 30 -8.06 5.81 6.47
N VAL A 31 -8.28 4.64 7.09
CA VAL A 31 -7.84 3.40 6.46
C VAL A 31 -8.86 3.00 5.39
N CYS A 32 -8.37 2.74 4.18
CA CYS A 32 -9.22 2.36 3.05
C CYS A 32 -9.15 0.87 2.76
N THR A 33 -7.94 0.32 2.67
CA THR A 33 -7.74 -1.09 2.41
C THR A 33 -6.55 -1.61 3.20
N LEU A 34 -6.73 -2.74 3.83
CA LEU A 34 -5.64 -3.46 4.50
C LEU A 34 -5.23 -4.61 3.58
N ILE A 35 -3.94 -4.72 3.30
CA ILE A 35 -3.41 -5.72 2.39
C ILE A 35 -2.42 -6.59 3.15
N ASP A 36 -2.71 -7.87 3.29
CA ASP A 36 -1.78 -8.83 3.90
C ASP A 36 -1.12 -9.63 2.79
N VAL A 37 0.18 -9.75 2.85
CA VAL A 37 0.98 -10.34 1.79
C VAL A 37 1.89 -11.43 2.32
N ASN A 38 1.89 -12.56 1.64
CA ASN A 38 2.89 -13.60 1.82
C ASN A 38 3.76 -13.59 0.57
N GLU A 39 4.88 -12.88 0.65
CA GLU A 39 5.77 -12.73 -0.50
C GLU A 39 6.38 -14.05 -0.95
N ARG A 40 6.66 -14.91 0.01
CA ARG A 40 7.28 -16.20 -0.27
C ARG A 40 6.36 -17.10 -1.11
N GLU A 41 5.08 -17.15 -0.77
CA GLU A 41 4.10 -17.96 -1.48
C GLU A 41 3.33 -17.17 -2.55
N ARG A 42 3.60 -15.88 -2.66
CA ARG A 42 2.95 -14.97 -3.60
C ARG A 42 1.44 -14.98 -3.42
N LYS A 43 1.01 -14.79 -2.19
CA LYS A 43 -0.41 -14.74 -1.83
C LYS A 43 -0.76 -13.40 -1.22
N VAL A 44 -1.98 -12.96 -1.47
CA VAL A 44 -2.49 -11.68 -1.01
C VAL A 44 -3.90 -11.85 -0.46
N LYS A 45 -4.17 -11.19 0.66
CA LYS A 45 -5.52 -11.05 1.22
C LYS A 45 -5.78 -9.58 1.49
N ILE A 46 -7.00 -9.14 1.28
CA ILE A 46 -7.36 -7.76 1.55
C ILE A 46 -8.60 -7.67 2.43
N LYS A 47 -8.72 -6.52 3.08
CA LYS A 47 -9.95 -6.13 3.78
C LYS A 47 -10.20 -4.66 3.47
N ASN A 48 -11.37 -4.36 2.91
CA ASN A 48 -11.75 -2.99 2.62
C ASN A 48 -12.50 -2.40 3.82
N TYR A 49 -12.18 -1.14 4.13
CA TYR A 49 -12.81 -0.41 5.23
C TYR A 49 -13.69 0.74 4.73
N THR A 50 -13.85 0.85 3.41
CA THR A 50 -14.69 1.87 2.82
C THR A 50 -15.58 1.25 1.74
N ASP A 51 -16.81 1.76 1.63
CA ASP A 51 -17.73 1.35 0.58
C ASP A 51 -17.51 2.13 -0.72
N LYS A 52 -16.71 3.20 -0.63
CA LYS A 52 -16.40 4.01 -1.81
C LYS A 52 -15.35 3.30 -2.65
N ILE A 53 -15.81 2.72 -3.75
CA ILE A 53 -14.96 1.90 -4.62
C ILE A 53 -13.71 2.63 -5.08
N MET A 54 -13.84 3.91 -5.43
CA MET A 54 -12.70 4.70 -5.91
C MET A 54 -11.63 4.94 -4.83
N PHE A 55 -11.96 4.68 -3.57
CA PHE A 55 -11.01 4.83 -2.47
C PHE A 55 -10.34 3.51 -2.10
N ARG A 56 -10.82 2.39 -2.65
CA ARG A 56 -10.25 1.08 -2.38
C ARG A 56 -9.02 0.85 -3.25
N ALA A 57 -8.03 0.16 -2.70
CA ALA A 57 -6.80 -0.14 -3.45
C ALA A 57 -7.08 -0.93 -4.73
N PHE A 58 -8.07 -1.81 -4.71
CA PHE A 58 -8.38 -2.70 -5.83
C PHE A 58 -9.80 -2.52 -6.38
N GLY A 59 -10.43 -1.39 -6.05
CA GLY A 59 -11.77 -1.09 -6.56
C GLY A 59 -12.80 -2.15 -6.19
N VAL A 60 -13.47 -2.69 -7.20
CA VAL A 60 -14.50 -3.74 -6.99
C VAL A 60 -13.92 -5.12 -6.77
N MET A 61 -12.62 -5.29 -6.99
CA MET A 61 -11.97 -6.59 -6.86
C MET A 61 -11.77 -6.94 -5.39
N GLU A 62 -12.29 -8.08 -4.98
CA GLU A 62 -12.22 -8.49 -3.57
C GLU A 62 -11.10 -9.50 -3.29
N GLU A 63 -10.65 -10.20 -4.34
CA GLU A 63 -9.59 -11.19 -4.21
C GLU A 63 -8.50 -10.96 -5.26
N PRO A 64 -7.73 -9.87 -5.13
CA PRO A 64 -6.65 -9.60 -6.08
C PRO A 64 -5.57 -10.68 -5.97
N ASP A 65 -4.95 -10.99 -7.11
CA ASP A 65 -3.81 -11.90 -7.10
C ASP A 65 -2.50 -11.12 -6.86
N TYR A 66 -1.41 -11.85 -6.79
CA TYR A 66 -0.12 -11.24 -6.49
C TYR A 66 0.33 -10.25 -7.59
N ASN A 67 0.01 -10.53 -8.85
CA ASN A 67 0.36 -9.62 -9.94
C ASN A 67 -0.43 -8.31 -9.82
N GLN A 68 -1.71 -8.39 -9.47
CA GLN A 68 -2.53 -7.21 -9.27
C GLN A 68 -2.05 -6.39 -8.08
N TYR A 69 -1.59 -7.06 -7.03
CA TYR A 69 -0.97 -6.40 -5.90
C TYR A 69 0.31 -5.65 -6.33
N MET A 70 1.17 -6.28 -7.13
CA MET A 70 2.38 -5.63 -7.61
C MET A 70 2.06 -4.43 -8.50
N GLU A 71 1.04 -4.53 -9.35
CA GLU A 71 0.58 -3.40 -10.16
C GLU A 71 0.10 -2.24 -9.29
N PHE A 72 -0.61 -2.56 -8.21
CA PHE A 72 -1.04 -1.54 -7.26
C PHE A 72 0.16 -0.82 -6.65
N LEU A 73 1.16 -1.56 -6.20
CA LEU A 73 2.37 -0.95 -5.63
C LEU A 73 3.06 -0.05 -6.64
N GLU A 74 3.19 -0.52 -7.88
CA GLU A 74 3.82 0.26 -8.94
C GLU A 74 3.05 1.54 -9.22
N SER A 75 1.72 1.51 -9.09
CA SER A 75 0.90 2.70 -9.28
C SER A 75 1.17 3.78 -8.24
N ARG A 76 1.78 3.41 -7.12
CA ARG A 76 2.14 4.35 -6.05
C ARG A 76 3.62 4.73 -6.08
N CYS A 77 4.30 4.39 -7.16
CA CYS A 77 5.70 4.75 -7.38
C CYS A 77 5.80 5.60 -8.65
N PHE A 78 6.95 6.24 -8.85
CA PHE A 78 7.24 6.86 -10.14
C PHE A 78 7.44 5.76 -11.18
N PRO A 79 7.14 6.03 -12.47
CA PRO A 79 7.26 5.00 -13.51
C PRO A 79 8.67 4.44 -13.62
N LYS A 80 8.77 3.13 -13.81
CA LYS A 80 10.05 2.44 -13.95
C LYS A 80 10.87 2.98 -15.12
N SER A 81 10.19 3.48 -16.16
CA SER A 81 10.82 4.03 -17.36
C SER A 81 11.20 5.50 -17.25
N ARG A 82 11.04 6.10 -16.06
CA ARG A 82 11.30 7.51 -15.87
C ARG A 82 12.78 7.84 -16.14
N ASP A 83 13.00 8.98 -16.82
CA ASP A 83 14.36 9.46 -17.09
C ASP A 83 15.13 9.67 -15.79
N LYS A 84 16.44 9.46 -15.86
CA LYS A 84 17.34 9.65 -14.73
C LYS A 84 17.00 8.77 -13.54
N MET A 85 16.49 7.58 -13.80
CA MET A 85 16.11 6.63 -12.77
C MET A 85 17.24 6.39 -11.76
N LYS A 86 18.47 6.27 -12.24
CA LYS A 86 19.63 6.04 -11.36
C LYS A 86 19.83 7.15 -10.35
N LEU A 87 19.60 8.40 -10.77
CA LEU A 87 19.74 9.54 -9.86
C LEU A 87 18.64 9.57 -8.84
N ILE A 88 17.40 9.25 -9.27
CA ILE A 88 16.27 9.20 -8.36
C ILE A 88 16.49 8.14 -7.28
N LEU A 89 16.92 6.95 -7.69
CA LEU A 89 17.17 5.85 -6.75
C LEU A 89 18.31 6.21 -5.80
N LYS A 90 19.36 6.86 -6.31
CA LYS A 90 20.47 7.29 -5.48
C LYS A 90 20.01 8.30 -4.43
N ASP A 91 19.17 9.26 -4.82
CA ASP A 91 18.65 10.26 -3.89
C ASP A 91 17.79 9.59 -2.79
N LEU A 92 17.12 8.50 -3.11
CA LEU A 92 16.35 7.74 -2.14
C LEU A 92 17.22 6.76 -1.33
N GLY A 93 18.47 6.59 -1.70
CA GLY A 93 19.36 5.65 -1.04
C GLY A 93 19.07 4.21 -1.40
N LEU A 94 18.54 3.95 -2.60
CA LEU A 94 18.16 2.62 -3.04
C LEU A 94 19.10 2.09 -4.11
N PRO A 95 19.44 0.78 -4.05
CA PRO A 95 20.37 0.18 -5.02
C PRO A 95 19.72 -0.16 -6.36
N PHE A 96 18.40 -0.36 -6.39
CA PHE A 96 17.66 -0.72 -7.60
C PHE A 96 16.19 -0.38 -7.44
N TYR A 97 15.44 -0.49 -8.53
CA TYR A 97 14.00 -0.23 -8.52
C TYR A 97 13.25 -1.39 -7.89
N ASP A 98 12.62 -1.14 -6.76
CA ASP A 98 11.78 -2.10 -6.05
C ASP A 98 10.61 -1.32 -5.44
N PRO A 99 9.37 -1.58 -5.85
CA PRO A 99 8.22 -0.81 -5.37
C PRO A 99 8.10 -0.75 -3.85
N ILE A 100 8.30 -1.86 -3.15
CA ILE A 100 8.20 -1.86 -1.68
C ILE A 100 9.27 -0.96 -1.06
N MET A 101 10.51 -1.06 -1.55
CA MET A 101 11.59 -0.23 -1.03
C MET A 101 11.34 1.24 -1.30
N ILE A 102 10.82 1.56 -2.48
CA ILE A 102 10.47 2.94 -2.84
C ILE A 102 9.38 3.45 -1.91
N ILE A 103 8.33 2.66 -1.71
CA ILE A 103 7.20 3.06 -0.86
C ILE A 103 7.65 3.22 0.59
N GLU A 104 8.57 2.41 1.07
CA GLU A 104 9.11 2.59 2.42
C GLU A 104 9.78 3.95 2.60
N LYS A 105 10.33 4.52 1.53
CA LYS A 105 10.96 5.83 1.56
C LYS A 105 9.98 6.98 1.33
N THR A 106 8.97 6.77 0.47
CA THR A 106 8.07 7.83 0.03
C THR A 106 6.70 7.77 0.66
N GLU A 107 6.38 6.69 1.37
CA GLU A 107 5.04 6.36 1.85
C GLU A 107 4.02 6.25 0.72
N GLY A 108 4.48 6.06 -0.51
CA GLY A 108 3.59 5.99 -1.67
C GLY A 108 2.82 7.27 -1.94
N ARG A 109 3.29 8.39 -1.42
CA ARG A 109 2.61 9.69 -1.60
C ARG A 109 2.82 10.22 -3.00
N MET A 110 1.79 10.85 -3.52
CA MET A 110 1.81 11.47 -4.85
C MET A 110 1.21 12.86 -4.75
N ALA A 111 1.67 13.76 -5.62
CA ALA A 111 1.22 15.15 -5.61
C ALA A 111 -0.26 15.31 -5.97
N GLU A 112 -0.81 14.34 -6.70
CA GLU A 112 -2.16 14.44 -7.25
C GLU A 112 -3.27 14.06 -6.28
N ASP A 113 -2.93 13.38 -5.16
CA ASP A 113 -3.96 12.90 -4.24
C ASP A 113 -3.44 12.89 -2.79
N ASP A 114 -4.32 12.48 -1.88
CA ASP A 114 -4.02 12.41 -0.45
C ASP A 114 -3.88 10.96 0.04
N PHE A 115 -3.71 10.02 -0.87
CA PHE A 115 -3.47 8.62 -0.49
C PHE A 115 -2.01 8.42 -0.10
N TRP A 116 -1.81 7.48 0.81
CA TRP A 116 -0.46 7.09 1.22
C TRP A 116 -0.49 5.66 1.77
N ILE A 117 0.69 5.11 1.99
CA ILE A 117 0.83 3.72 2.40
C ILE A 117 1.71 3.63 3.63
N ARG A 118 1.25 2.86 4.60
CA ARG A 118 2.06 2.49 5.76
C ARG A 118 2.40 1.01 5.64
N ILE A 119 3.67 0.67 5.78
CA ILE A 119 4.15 -0.71 5.72
C ILE A 119 4.44 -1.20 7.13
N GLU A 120 3.90 -2.37 7.45
CA GLU A 120 4.10 -3.03 8.74
C GLU A 120 4.69 -4.40 8.48
N ARG A 121 5.88 -4.63 9.01
CA ARG A 121 6.55 -5.92 8.92
C ARG A 121 6.53 -6.68 10.24
#